data_d819b2a657cc542adf96f372044e7d47
#
_entry.id   d819b2a657cc542adf96f372044e7d47
#
_cell.length_a   1.000
_cell.length_b   1.000
_cell.length_c   1.000
_cell.angle_alpha   90.00
_cell.angle_beta   90.00
_cell.angle_gamma   90.00
#
_symmetry.space_group_name_H-M   'P 1'
#
loop_
_entity.id
_entity.type
_entity.pdbx_description
1 polymer ?
#
loop_
_entity_poly.entity_id
_entity_poly.type
_entity_poly.pdbx_seq_one_letter_code
_entity_poly.pdbx_strand_id
1 'polypeptide(L)'
;MQVLQGSLVALVTPMLPNGDVDYPCLENLIDWHIDQGTNGIVSVGTTGESATLNVKEHLDVIAFTINHADNRIPVIAGSGANSTREAIDLTKESKRLGADYALIVTPYYNKPNQNGLIAHYSAIADAADIDQILYNVPSRTACDLLPSSVSVLSEHKNIIGIKEAVDDKFRIKKLVQISLNSDSNFSVFSGDDPTFMDSLLLGTHGVISVSANVSPKSHSEICSAVRN
;
A
#
# COMPACT_ATOMS: atom_id res chain seq x y z
N MET A 1 -0.25 -17.51 -7.60
CA MET A 1 -0.27 -16.72 -6.33
C MET A 1 -1.73 -16.39 -6.00
N GLN A 2 -2.05 -16.28 -4.72
CA GLN A 2 -3.38 -15.84 -4.29
C GLN A 2 -3.49 -14.33 -4.53
N VAL A 3 -4.61 -13.87 -5.08
CA VAL A 3 -4.86 -12.43 -5.32
C VAL A 3 -4.90 -11.70 -3.97
N LEU A 4 -4.12 -10.65 -3.80
CA LEU A 4 -4.16 -9.81 -2.60
C LEU A 4 -5.50 -9.06 -2.56
N GLN A 5 -6.24 -9.20 -1.45
CA GLN A 5 -7.59 -8.66 -1.31
C GLN A 5 -8.03 -8.54 0.15
N GLY A 6 -9.12 -7.83 0.40
CA GLY A 6 -9.72 -7.70 1.72
C GLY A 6 -9.33 -6.43 2.45
N SER A 7 -9.36 -6.47 3.78
CA SER A 7 -9.00 -5.34 4.62
C SER A 7 -7.51 -5.39 4.96
N LEU A 8 -6.74 -4.45 4.41
CA LEU A 8 -5.35 -4.25 4.75
C LEU A 8 -5.24 -3.00 5.64
N VAL A 9 -4.42 -3.06 6.69
CA VAL A 9 -4.22 -1.91 7.58
C VAL A 9 -3.00 -1.10 7.12
N ALA A 10 -3.16 0.22 7.00
CA ALA A 10 -2.03 1.14 6.98
C ALA A 10 -1.60 1.34 8.45
N LEU A 11 -0.72 0.45 8.94
CA LEU A 11 -0.39 0.35 10.36
C LEU A 11 0.31 1.61 10.85
N VAL A 12 -0.07 2.09 12.03
CA VAL A 12 0.66 3.15 12.73
C VAL A 12 2.01 2.63 13.20
N THR A 13 3.01 3.51 13.32
CA THR A 13 4.28 3.22 13.99
C THR A 13 4.20 3.80 15.40
N PRO A 14 4.00 2.98 16.44
CA PRO A 14 3.92 3.48 17.81
C PRO A 14 5.28 4.03 18.25
N MET A 15 5.25 5.14 19.00
CA MET A 15 6.44 5.83 19.42
C MET A 15 6.41 6.11 20.93
N LEU A 16 7.58 6.05 21.56
CA LEU A 16 7.80 6.47 22.92
C LEU A 16 7.75 8.01 23.04
N PRO A 17 7.59 8.58 24.25
CA PRO A 17 7.56 10.03 24.45
C PRO A 17 8.82 10.79 23.96
N ASN A 18 9.94 10.12 23.82
CA ASN A 18 11.19 10.68 23.27
C ASN A 18 11.29 10.62 21.74
N GLY A 19 10.29 10.01 21.06
CA GLY A 19 10.22 9.86 19.61
C GLY A 19 10.82 8.56 19.05
N ASP A 20 11.43 7.72 19.89
CA ASP A 20 11.91 6.41 19.45
C ASP A 20 10.75 5.46 19.19
N VAL A 21 10.94 4.48 18.29
CA VAL A 21 9.92 3.48 17.98
C VAL A 21 9.66 2.57 19.19
N ASP A 22 8.38 2.40 19.55
CA ASP A 22 7.93 1.48 20.59
C ASP A 22 7.69 0.09 20.02
N TYR A 23 8.75 -0.70 19.87
CA TYR A 23 8.68 -2.05 19.33
C TYR A 23 7.78 -3.01 20.14
N PRO A 24 7.75 -2.99 21.49
CA PRO A 24 6.79 -3.79 22.26
C PRO A 24 5.33 -3.45 21.95
N CYS A 25 5.00 -2.18 21.73
CA CYS A 25 3.68 -1.77 21.32
C CYS A 25 3.38 -2.21 19.88
N LEU A 26 4.35 -2.11 18.97
CA LEU A 26 4.22 -2.55 17.58
C LEU A 26 3.97 -4.07 17.50
N GLU A 27 4.67 -4.88 18.29
CA GLU A 27 4.45 -6.32 18.41
C GLU A 27 3.00 -6.63 18.77
N ASN A 28 2.48 -6.02 19.84
CA ASN A 28 1.09 -6.20 20.27
C ASN A 28 0.07 -5.77 19.19
N LEU A 29 0.35 -4.70 18.46
CA LEU A 29 -0.52 -4.24 17.37
C LEU A 29 -0.57 -5.24 16.22
N ILE A 30 0.57 -5.82 15.82
CA ILE A 30 0.64 -6.82 14.76
C ILE A 30 -0.20 -8.05 15.15
N ASP A 31 0.00 -8.59 16.35
CA ASP A 31 -0.76 -9.74 16.84
C ASP A 31 -2.26 -9.44 16.92
N TRP A 32 -2.62 -8.27 17.45
CA TRP A 32 -4.01 -7.85 17.51
C TRP A 32 -4.66 -7.79 16.12
N HIS A 33 -3.98 -7.23 15.11
CA HIS A 33 -4.49 -7.19 13.75
C HIS A 33 -4.70 -8.58 13.15
N ILE A 34 -3.77 -9.50 13.39
CA ILE A 34 -3.87 -10.89 12.95
C ILE A 34 -5.09 -11.56 13.60
N ASP A 35 -5.25 -11.42 14.92
CA ASP A 35 -6.35 -11.99 15.68
C ASP A 35 -7.73 -11.43 15.27
N GLN A 36 -7.77 -10.17 14.82
CA GLN A 36 -9.00 -9.52 14.35
C GLN A 36 -9.31 -9.80 12.87
N GLY A 37 -8.51 -10.61 12.18
CA GLY A 37 -8.75 -11.06 10.81
C GLY A 37 -8.37 -10.05 9.73
N THR A 38 -7.44 -9.13 10.00
CA THR A 38 -6.82 -8.28 9.00
C THR A 38 -6.17 -9.13 7.92
N ASN A 39 -6.25 -8.74 6.65
CA ASN A 39 -5.78 -9.54 5.51
C ASN A 39 -4.37 -9.14 5.02
N GLY A 40 -3.79 -8.07 5.53
CA GLY A 40 -2.44 -7.63 5.22
C GLY A 40 -2.04 -6.39 6.02
N ILE A 41 -0.75 -6.23 6.27
CA ILE A 41 -0.20 -5.10 7.02
C ILE A 41 0.67 -4.26 6.10
N VAL A 42 0.32 -2.98 5.92
CA VAL A 42 1.22 -1.99 5.31
C VAL A 42 2.08 -1.39 6.41
N SER A 43 3.35 -1.78 6.42
CA SER A 43 4.37 -1.25 7.33
C SER A 43 5.01 0.00 6.75
N VAL A 44 5.14 1.05 7.56
CA VAL A 44 5.79 2.32 7.20
C VAL A 44 5.20 2.95 5.93
N GLY A 45 3.85 2.90 5.79
CA GLY A 45 3.14 3.76 4.85
C GLY A 45 3.02 5.20 5.39
N THR A 46 2.20 6.04 4.76
CA THR A 46 1.96 7.42 5.23
C THR A 46 1.46 7.46 6.68
N THR A 47 0.54 6.57 7.04
CA THR A 47 0.00 6.45 8.41
C THR A 47 1.06 5.97 9.41
N GLY A 48 2.01 5.16 8.97
CA GLY A 48 3.17 4.72 9.75
C GLY A 48 4.30 5.74 9.78
N GLU A 49 4.02 7.00 9.38
CA GLU A 49 4.93 8.14 9.49
C GLU A 49 6.25 8.00 8.71
N SER A 50 6.19 7.36 7.53
CA SER A 50 7.37 7.15 6.67
C SER A 50 8.19 8.42 6.40
N ALA A 51 7.55 9.59 6.35
CA ALA A 51 8.22 10.85 6.05
C ALA A 51 9.06 11.42 7.23
N THR A 52 8.85 10.92 8.44
CA THR A 52 9.51 11.42 9.67
C THR A 52 10.52 10.44 10.25
N LEU A 53 10.50 9.19 9.81
CA LEU A 53 11.52 8.19 10.14
C LEU A 53 12.75 8.38 9.25
N ASN A 54 13.95 8.30 9.83
CA ASN A 54 15.16 8.22 9.02
C ASN A 54 15.22 6.85 8.29
N VAL A 55 16.05 6.72 7.25
CA VAL A 55 16.12 5.51 6.43
C VAL A 55 16.38 4.24 7.25
N LYS A 56 17.23 4.32 8.27
CA LYS A 56 17.54 3.17 9.11
C LYS A 56 16.34 2.76 9.95
N GLU A 57 15.69 3.69 10.62
CA GLU A 57 14.45 3.42 11.40
C GLU A 57 13.33 2.89 10.52
N HIS A 58 13.16 3.46 9.33
CA HIS A 58 12.19 3.02 8.33
C HIS A 58 12.38 1.52 8.01
N LEU A 59 13.60 1.11 7.70
CA LEU A 59 13.93 -0.27 7.37
C LEU A 59 13.89 -1.19 8.60
N ASP A 60 14.28 -0.70 9.78
CA ASP A 60 14.21 -1.45 11.03
C ASP A 60 12.75 -1.80 11.39
N VAL A 61 11.80 -0.85 11.21
CA VAL A 61 10.37 -1.09 11.45
C VAL A 61 9.80 -2.10 10.45
N ILE A 62 10.18 -2.01 9.17
CA ILE A 62 9.75 -3.00 8.17
C ILE A 62 10.29 -4.39 8.54
N ALA A 63 11.58 -4.50 8.85
CA ALA A 63 12.21 -5.76 9.24
C ALA A 63 11.56 -6.36 10.50
N PHE A 64 11.27 -5.54 11.51
CA PHE A 64 10.58 -5.98 12.72
C PHE A 64 9.18 -6.50 12.40
N THR A 65 8.41 -5.77 11.59
CA THR A 65 7.05 -6.16 11.19
C THR A 65 7.07 -7.51 10.47
N ILE A 66 7.99 -7.71 9.52
CA ILE A 66 8.13 -8.96 8.77
C ILE A 66 8.48 -10.12 9.71
N ASN A 67 9.51 -9.93 10.54
CA ASN A 67 9.98 -10.98 11.45
C ASN A 67 8.90 -11.38 12.47
N HIS A 68 8.17 -10.40 13.02
CA HIS A 68 7.11 -10.69 14.00
C HIS A 68 5.84 -11.25 13.35
N ALA A 69 5.48 -10.81 12.14
CA ALA A 69 4.37 -11.39 11.39
C ALA A 69 4.60 -12.87 11.07
N ASP A 70 5.84 -13.29 10.87
CA ASP A 70 6.27 -14.69 10.68
C ASP A 70 5.39 -15.47 9.69
N ASN A 71 5.15 -14.88 8.53
CA ASN A 71 4.27 -15.40 7.46
C ASN A 71 2.81 -15.68 7.87
N ARG A 72 2.36 -15.23 9.05
CA ARG A 72 0.95 -15.33 9.48
C ARG A 72 0.02 -14.42 8.69
N ILE A 73 0.57 -13.35 8.13
CA ILE A 73 -0.13 -12.33 7.37
C ILE A 73 0.86 -11.67 6.39
N PRO A 74 0.46 -11.34 5.15
CA PRO A 74 1.36 -10.64 4.22
C PRO A 74 1.73 -9.24 4.72
N VAL A 75 3.02 -8.89 4.54
CA VAL A 75 3.56 -7.58 4.89
C VAL A 75 3.90 -6.80 3.62
N ILE A 76 3.29 -5.63 3.49
CA ILE A 76 3.48 -4.69 2.39
C ILE A 76 4.39 -3.56 2.89
N ALA A 77 5.59 -3.42 2.34
CA ALA A 77 6.51 -2.36 2.73
C ALA A 77 6.15 -1.04 2.03
N GLY A 78 5.95 0.04 2.79
CA GLY A 78 5.86 1.38 2.25
C GLY A 78 7.25 1.87 1.84
N SER A 79 7.63 1.75 0.57
CA SER A 79 8.98 2.06 0.08
C SER A 79 9.03 3.16 -1.01
N GLY A 80 7.89 3.82 -1.27
CA GLY A 80 7.84 4.94 -2.21
C GLY A 80 8.52 6.20 -1.67
N ALA A 81 9.20 6.91 -2.55
CA ALA A 81 9.82 8.22 -2.29
C ALA A 81 9.66 9.14 -3.50
N ASN A 82 9.88 10.45 -3.32
CA ASN A 82 9.85 11.40 -4.43
C ASN A 82 11.12 11.37 -5.30
N SER A 83 12.19 10.75 -4.82
CA SER A 83 13.40 10.41 -5.56
C SER A 83 13.29 8.99 -6.09
N THR A 84 13.37 8.82 -7.42
CA THR A 84 13.32 7.48 -8.05
C THR A 84 14.45 6.57 -7.53
N ARG A 85 15.64 7.12 -7.31
CA ARG A 85 16.77 6.35 -6.77
C ARG A 85 16.49 5.84 -5.37
N GLU A 86 16.03 6.71 -4.49
CA GLU A 86 15.67 6.36 -3.10
C GLU A 86 14.55 5.31 -3.06
N ALA A 87 13.51 5.48 -3.88
CA ALA A 87 12.43 4.49 -3.99
C ALA A 87 12.95 3.12 -4.46
N ILE A 88 13.89 3.09 -5.42
CA ILE A 88 14.55 1.85 -5.85
C ILE A 88 15.33 1.22 -4.71
N ASP A 89 16.14 2.00 -4.00
CA ASP A 89 16.99 1.50 -2.92
C ASP A 89 16.15 0.96 -1.75
N LEU A 90 15.12 1.70 -1.33
CA LEU A 90 14.18 1.27 -0.29
C LEU A 90 13.41 0.00 -0.71
N THR A 91 12.95 -0.08 -1.95
CA THR A 91 12.18 -1.24 -2.45
C THR A 91 13.06 -2.49 -2.53
N LYS A 92 14.30 -2.36 -3.00
CA LYS A 92 15.26 -3.48 -3.01
C LYS A 92 15.57 -3.97 -1.60
N GLU A 93 15.78 -3.04 -0.68
CA GLU A 93 16.08 -3.41 0.70
C GLU A 93 14.87 -4.05 1.39
N SER A 94 13.66 -3.55 1.16
CA SER A 94 12.42 -4.17 1.65
C SER A 94 12.26 -5.61 1.13
N LYS A 95 12.58 -5.87 -0.15
CA LYS A 95 12.62 -7.21 -0.72
C LYS A 95 13.65 -8.10 -0.01
N ARG A 96 14.86 -7.57 0.21
CA ARG A 96 15.94 -8.29 0.90
C ARG A 96 15.56 -8.67 2.35
N LEU A 97 14.79 -7.81 3.01
CA LEU A 97 14.26 -8.04 4.36
C LEU A 97 13.13 -9.08 4.39
N GLY A 98 12.53 -9.40 3.24
CA GLY A 98 11.49 -10.43 3.13
C GLY A 98 10.07 -9.87 3.00
N ALA A 99 9.88 -8.61 2.63
CA ALA A 99 8.55 -8.08 2.35
C ALA A 99 7.89 -8.85 1.19
N ASP A 100 6.59 -9.13 1.34
CA ASP A 100 5.80 -9.81 0.30
C ASP A 100 5.48 -8.87 -0.87
N TYR A 101 5.18 -7.61 -0.55
CA TYR A 101 4.78 -6.57 -1.51
C TYR A 101 5.42 -5.23 -1.15
N ALA A 102 5.43 -4.30 -2.11
CA ALA A 102 5.83 -2.92 -1.90
C ALA A 102 4.67 -1.95 -2.23
N LEU A 103 4.44 -0.94 -1.40
CA LEU A 103 3.50 0.15 -1.66
C LEU A 103 4.29 1.40 -2.05
N ILE A 104 4.09 1.87 -3.28
CA ILE A 104 4.86 2.98 -3.85
C ILE A 104 3.95 4.19 -4.03
N VAL A 105 4.13 5.21 -3.20
CA VAL A 105 3.40 6.47 -3.30
C VAL A 105 3.87 7.28 -4.50
N THR A 106 2.95 8.02 -5.14
CA THR A 106 3.33 9.01 -6.18
C THR A 106 4.35 10.00 -5.63
N PRO A 107 5.38 10.40 -6.42
CA PRO A 107 6.33 11.41 -6.01
C PRO A 107 5.63 12.68 -5.53
N TYR A 108 5.85 13.03 -4.28
CA TYR A 108 5.30 14.22 -3.62
C TYR A 108 6.24 15.41 -3.77
N TYR A 109 5.71 16.63 -3.70
CA TYR A 109 6.46 17.89 -3.74
C TYR A 109 6.99 18.27 -5.13
N ASN A 110 7.75 17.43 -5.83
CA ASN A 110 8.37 17.68 -7.14
C ASN A 110 7.42 17.55 -8.34
N LYS A 111 6.21 17.00 -8.16
CA LYS A 111 5.09 16.99 -9.12
C LYS A 111 5.48 16.60 -10.56
N PRO A 112 5.94 15.39 -10.81
CA PRO A 112 6.21 14.94 -12.17
C PRO A 112 4.92 14.89 -13.01
N ASN A 113 5.06 15.08 -14.33
CA ASN A 113 3.96 14.86 -15.26
C ASN A 113 3.68 13.35 -15.45
N GLN A 114 2.63 12.97 -16.21
CA GLN A 114 2.22 11.58 -16.38
C GLN A 114 3.34 10.70 -16.97
N ASN A 115 4.10 11.19 -17.96
CA ASN A 115 5.22 10.44 -18.51
C ASN A 115 6.33 10.23 -17.47
N GLY A 116 6.58 11.24 -16.63
CA GLY A 116 7.51 11.15 -15.51
C GLY A 116 7.05 10.14 -14.46
N LEU A 117 5.74 10.07 -14.15
CA LEU A 117 5.17 9.05 -13.26
C LEU A 117 5.33 7.64 -13.84
N ILE A 118 4.99 7.45 -15.11
CA ILE A 118 5.18 6.16 -15.79
C ILE A 118 6.66 5.74 -15.72
N ALA A 119 7.58 6.63 -16.08
CA ALA A 119 9.02 6.34 -16.03
C ALA A 119 9.51 6.02 -14.61
N HIS A 120 9.03 6.76 -13.60
CA HIS A 120 9.37 6.53 -12.20
C HIS A 120 8.96 5.13 -11.73
N TYR A 121 7.69 4.76 -11.90
CA TYR A 121 7.18 3.46 -11.47
C TYR A 121 7.79 2.30 -12.25
N SER A 122 7.96 2.44 -13.57
CA SER A 122 8.60 1.41 -14.39
C SER A 122 10.05 1.19 -13.95
N ALA A 123 10.80 2.26 -13.66
CA ALA A 123 12.19 2.13 -13.21
C ALA A 123 12.31 1.42 -11.85
N ILE A 124 11.36 1.61 -10.94
CA ILE A 124 11.32 0.89 -9.65
C ILE A 124 10.98 -0.58 -9.89
N ALA A 125 9.97 -0.85 -10.73
CA ALA A 125 9.50 -2.20 -11.03
C ALA A 125 10.53 -3.03 -11.80
N ASP A 126 11.31 -2.40 -12.69
CA ASP A 126 12.41 -3.03 -13.39
C ASP A 126 13.61 -3.35 -12.46
N ALA A 127 13.85 -2.48 -11.47
CA ALA A 127 15.02 -2.58 -10.60
C ALA A 127 14.83 -3.54 -9.42
N ALA A 128 13.59 -3.75 -8.95
CA ALA A 128 13.29 -4.55 -7.78
C ALA A 128 12.31 -5.69 -8.13
N ASP A 129 12.75 -6.93 -7.94
CA ASP A 129 11.94 -8.14 -8.21
C ASP A 129 10.98 -8.42 -7.05
N ILE A 130 10.03 -7.53 -6.84
CA ILE A 130 8.96 -7.61 -5.85
C ILE A 130 7.68 -7.04 -6.46
N ASP A 131 6.55 -7.64 -6.13
CA ASP A 131 5.23 -7.16 -6.55
C ASP A 131 4.92 -5.80 -5.92
N GLN A 132 4.49 -4.84 -6.74
CA GLN A 132 4.31 -3.44 -6.36
C GLN A 132 2.86 -3.00 -6.50
N ILE A 133 2.41 -2.22 -5.51
CA ILE A 133 1.12 -1.56 -5.49
C ILE A 133 1.36 -0.06 -5.65
N LEU A 134 0.85 0.53 -6.71
CA LEU A 134 0.86 1.97 -6.92
C LEU A 134 0.03 2.65 -5.83
N TYR A 135 0.43 3.85 -5.38
CA TYR A 135 -0.38 4.58 -4.42
C TYR A 135 -0.60 6.02 -4.87
N ASN A 136 -1.86 6.34 -5.19
CA ASN A 136 -2.30 7.66 -5.60
C ASN A 136 -3.05 8.36 -4.45
N VAL A 137 -2.54 9.52 -4.01
CA VAL A 137 -3.12 10.35 -2.95
C VAL A 137 -2.84 11.84 -3.20
N PRO A 138 -3.44 12.44 -4.23
CA PRO A 138 -3.12 13.79 -4.68
C PRO A 138 -3.36 14.88 -3.63
N SER A 139 -4.25 14.66 -2.66
CA SER A 139 -4.47 15.56 -1.52
C SER A 139 -3.23 15.74 -0.63
N ARG A 140 -2.31 14.74 -0.62
CA ARG A 140 -1.05 14.77 0.14
C ARG A 140 0.15 15.05 -0.75
N THR A 141 0.18 14.48 -1.95
CA THR A 141 1.35 14.56 -2.84
C THR A 141 1.34 15.77 -3.77
N ALA A 142 0.17 16.40 -3.96
CA ALA A 142 -0.08 17.39 -5.00
C ALA A 142 0.26 16.89 -6.41
N CYS A 143 0.23 15.57 -6.61
CA CYS A 143 0.53 14.87 -7.85
C CYS A 143 -0.51 13.77 -8.06
N ASP A 144 -1.19 13.77 -9.19
CA ASP A 144 -2.27 12.83 -9.50
C ASP A 144 -1.84 11.83 -10.58
N LEU A 145 -1.93 10.54 -10.27
CA LEU A 145 -1.69 9.45 -11.20
C LEU A 145 -3.00 9.10 -11.93
N LEU A 146 -3.14 9.51 -13.17
CA LEU A 146 -4.37 9.32 -13.94
C LEU A 146 -4.62 7.84 -14.31
N PRO A 147 -5.89 7.40 -14.44
CA PRO A 147 -6.21 6.04 -14.87
C PRO A 147 -5.57 5.62 -16.19
N SER A 148 -5.36 6.54 -17.13
CA SER A 148 -4.64 6.26 -18.37
C SER A 148 -3.18 5.85 -18.15
N SER A 149 -2.50 6.47 -17.18
CA SER A 149 -1.14 6.08 -16.80
C SER A 149 -1.12 4.77 -16.02
N VAL A 150 -2.14 4.53 -15.18
CA VAL A 150 -2.32 3.24 -14.49
C VAL A 150 -2.51 2.12 -15.50
N SER A 151 -3.28 2.34 -16.58
CA SER A 151 -3.47 1.35 -17.65
C SER A 151 -2.15 0.93 -18.30
N VAL A 152 -1.24 1.87 -18.54
CA VAL A 152 0.10 1.57 -19.08
C VAL A 152 0.93 0.79 -18.06
N LEU A 153 0.90 1.21 -16.79
CA LEU A 153 1.68 0.58 -15.72
C LEU A 153 1.17 -0.82 -15.35
N SER A 154 -0.13 -1.09 -15.50
CA SER A 154 -0.72 -2.39 -15.20
C SER A 154 -0.28 -3.52 -16.16
N GLU A 155 0.37 -3.18 -17.27
CA GLU A 155 0.98 -4.14 -18.19
C GLU A 155 2.33 -4.66 -17.69
N HIS A 156 2.93 -4.01 -16.69
CA HIS A 156 4.21 -4.42 -16.12
C HIS A 156 4.01 -5.59 -15.14
N LYS A 157 4.73 -6.69 -15.33
CA LYS A 157 4.59 -7.94 -14.55
C LYS A 157 4.71 -7.78 -13.03
N ASN A 158 5.51 -6.81 -12.56
CA ASN A 158 5.75 -6.54 -11.14
C ASN A 158 4.84 -5.43 -10.58
N ILE A 159 3.88 -4.91 -11.36
CA ILE A 159 2.90 -3.91 -10.88
C ILE A 159 1.54 -4.60 -10.80
N ILE A 160 1.14 -4.98 -9.61
CA ILE A 160 0.00 -5.87 -9.35
C ILE A 160 -1.24 -5.14 -8.81
N GLY A 161 -1.20 -3.84 -8.68
CA GLY A 161 -2.37 -3.11 -8.18
C GLY A 161 -2.16 -1.64 -7.92
N ILE A 162 -3.24 -1.02 -7.46
CA ILE A 162 -3.26 0.38 -7.05
C ILE A 162 -4.08 0.57 -5.77
N LYS A 163 -3.56 1.38 -4.84
CA LYS A 163 -4.31 2.04 -3.78
C LYS A 163 -4.73 3.42 -4.28
N GLU A 164 -6.03 3.64 -4.47
CA GLU A 164 -6.59 4.91 -4.91
C GLU A 164 -7.28 5.61 -3.73
N ALA A 165 -6.82 6.82 -3.40
CA ALA A 165 -7.35 7.63 -2.29
C ALA A 165 -8.11 8.88 -2.76
N VAL A 166 -8.61 8.87 -3.99
CA VAL A 166 -9.50 9.92 -4.50
C VAL A 166 -10.95 9.42 -4.41
N ASP A 167 -11.81 10.20 -3.76
CA ASP A 167 -13.25 9.98 -3.73
C ASP A 167 -13.88 10.38 -5.08
N ASP A 168 -13.78 9.50 -6.08
CA ASP A 168 -14.40 9.66 -7.39
C ASP A 168 -14.86 8.30 -7.92
N LYS A 169 -16.17 8.06 -7.88
CA LYS A 169 -16.80 6.82 -8.35
C LYS A 169 -16.52 6.53 -9.84
N PHE A 170 -16.39 7.55 -10.69
CA PHE A 170 -16.05 7.34 -12.10
C PHE A 170 -14.60 6.89 -12.28
N ARG A 171 -13.70 7.43 -11.47
CA ARG A 171 -12.30 7.00 -11.43
C ARG A 171 -12.20 5.54 -10.96
N ILE A 172 -12.86 5.20 -9.86
CA ILE A 172 -12.88 3.82 -9.34
C ILE A 172 -13.39 2.84 -10.41
N LYS A 173 -14.51 3.14 -11.10
CA LYS A 173 -15.01 2.31 -12.20
C LYS A 173 -13.99 2.11 -13.31
N LYS A 174 -13.25 3.17 -13.69
CA LYS A 174 -12.19 3.06 -14.71
C LYS A 174 -11.05 2.15 -14.24
N LEU A 175 -10.62 2.26 -12.99
CA LEU A 175 -9.57 1.41 -12.43
C LEU A 175 -10.02 -0.05 -12.33
N VAL A 176 -11.25 -0.31 -11.91
CA VAL A 176 -11.85 -1.66 -11.91
C VAL A 176 -11.90 -2.22 -13.32
N GLN A 177 -12.25 -1.40 -14.33
CA GLN A 177 -12.25 -1.84 -15.72
C GLN A 177 -10.83 -2.19 -16.23
N ILE A 178 -9.81 -1.47 -15.81
CA ILE A 178 -8.39 -1.81 -16.08
C ILE A 178 -8.07 -3.17 -15.46
N SER A 179 -8.45 -3.38 -14.19
CA SER A 179 -8.26 -4.65 -13.50
C SER A 179 -8.90 -5.84 -14.25
N LEU A 180 -10.13 -5.67 -14.70
CA LEU A 180 -10.86 -6.73 -15.43
C LEU A 180 -10.28 -7.05 -16.82
N ASN A 181 -9.60 -6.09 -17.44
CA ASN A 181 -9.00 -6.23 -18.76
C ASN A 181 -7.51 -6.60 -18.72
N SER A 182 -6.91 -6.60 -17.54
CA SER A 182 -5.49 -6.95 -17.38
C SER A 182 -5.31 -8.47 -17.37
N ASP A 183 -4.35 -8.96 -18.12
CA ASP A 183 -3.93 -10.38 -18.07
C ASP A 183 -3.21 -10.70 -16.75
N SER A 184 -2.75 -9.66 -16.01
CA SER A 184 -2.20 -9.76 -14.67
C SER A 184 -3.32 -9.67 -13.62
N ASN A 185 -3.11 -10.28 -12.44
CA ASN A 185 -4.02 -10.17 -11.29
C ASN A 185 -3.93 -8.75 -10.66
N PHE A 186 -4.28 -7.72 -11.43
CA PHE A 186 -4.18 -6.33 -11.01
C PHE A 186 -5.30 -5.97 -10.03
N SER A 187 -4.94 -5.70 -8.77
CA SER A 187 -5.90 -5.39 -7.70
C SER A 187 -6.11 -3.89 -7.54
N VAL A 188 -7.35 -3.48 -7.29
CA VAL A 188 -7.71 -2.10 -6.96
C VAL A 188 -8.15 -2.04 -5.51
N PHE A 189 -7.48 -1.21 -4.70
CA PHE A 189 -7.82 -0.98 -3.30
C PHE A 189 -8.29 0.45 -3.11
N SER A 190 -9.35 0.64 -2.32
CA SER A 190 -9.67 1.96 -1.80
C SER A 190 -8.58 2.40 -0.81
N GLY A 191 -8.19 3.66 -0.88
CA GLY A 191 -7.33 4.32 0.11
C GLY A 191 -8.08 5.36 0.93
N ASP A 192 -9.42 5.42 0.80
CA ASP A 192 -10.30 6.39 1.41
C ASP A 192 -11.35 5.70 2.29
N ASP A 193 -11.22 5.83 3.61
CA ASP A 193 -12.08 5.16 4.57
C ASP A 193 -13.56 5.56 4.49
N PRO A 194 -13.93 6.84 4.28
CA PRO A 194 -15.33 7.23 4.16
C PRO A 194 -16.08 6.56 3.01
N THR A 195 -15.39 6.22 1.92
CA THR A 195 -16.01 5.75 0.68
C THR A 195 -15.64 4.31 0.29
N PHE A 196 -14.86 3.59 1.13
CA PHE A 196 -14.36 2.27 0.75
C PHE A 196 -15.48 1.24 0.51
N MET A 197 -16.59 1.33 1.27
CA MET A 197 -17.74 0.44 1.08
C MET A 197 -18.38 0.64 -0.30
N ASP A 198 -18.59 1.88 -0.72
CA ASP A 198 -19.06 2.20 -2.08
C ASP A 198 -18.09 1.67 -3.14
N SER A 199 -16.79 1.79 -2.90
CA SER A 199 -15.74 1.28 -3.80
C SER A 199 -15.78 -0.24 -3.91
N LEU A 200 -16.00 -0.97 -2.81
CA LEU A 200 -16.18 -2.42 -2.81
C LEU A 200 -17.39 -2.83 -3.66
N LEU A 201 -18.53 -2.12 -3.52
CA LEU A 201 -19.73 -2.36 -4.33
C LEU A 201 -19.51 -2.05 -5.81
N LEU A 202 -18.50 -1.25 -6.16
CA LEU A 202 -18.08 -0.99 -7.54
C LEU A 202 -17.09 -2.03 -8.08
N GLY A 203 -16.65 -2.99 -7.26
CA GLY A 203 -15.81 -4.11 -7.66
C GLY A 203 -14.32 -3.96 -7.28
N THR A 204 -13.96 -3.09 -6.32
CA THR A 204 -12.59 -3.08 -5.80
C THR A 204 -12.29 -4.33 -4.97
N HIS A 205 -11.02 -4.70 -4.88
CA HIS A 205 -10.56 -5.92 -4.21
C HIS A 205 -10.48 -5.79 -2.69
N GLY A 206 -10.51 -4.56 -2.18
CA GLY A 206 -10.39 -4.30 -0.76
C GLY A 206 -10.11 -2.84 -0.42
N VAL A 207 -9.62 -2.64 0.78
CA VAL A 207 -9.23 -1.34 1.32
C VAL A 207 -7.85 -1.42 1.96
N ILE A 208 -7.05 -0.36 1.81
CA ILE A 208 -5.86 -0.13 2.64
C ILE A 208 -6.19 1.04 3.57
N SER A 209 -6.67 0.71 4.76
CA SER A 209 -7.42 1.58 5.67
C SER A 209 -6.54 2.19 6.77
N VAL A 210 -6.86 3.41 7.17
CA VAL A 210 -6.35 4.06 8.39
C VAL A 210 -7.25 3.72 9.58
N SER A 211 -8.57 3.76 9.42
CA SER A 211 -9.52 3.50 10.50
C SER A 211 -9.52 2.03 10.96
N ALA A 212 -8.99 1.11 10.15
CA ALA A 212 -8.71 -0.26 10.58
C ALA A 212 -7.74 -0.35 11.77
N ASN A 213 -6.90 0.68 12.04
CA ASN A 213 -6.07 0.72 13.25
C ASN A 213 -6.88 0.75 14.57
N VAL A 214 -8.17 1.08 14.52
CA VAL A 214 -9.05 1.13 15.70
C VAL A 214 -10.24 0.16 15.61
N SER A 215 -10.55 -0.34 14.39
CA SER A 215 -11.67 -1.25 14.17
C SER A 215 -11.38 -2.32 13.10
N PRO A 216 -10.31 -3.12 13.26
CA PRO A 216 -9.86 -4.07 12.21
C PRO A 216 -10.92 -5.11 11.88
N LYS A 217 -11.58 -5.68 12.89
CA LYS A 217 -12.60 -6.71 12.71
C LYS A 217 -13.76 -6.23 11.82
N SER A 218 -14.29 -5.03 12.08
CA SER A 218 -15.39 -4.48 11.28
C SER A 218 -15.01 -4.29 9.82
N HIS A 219 -13.78 -3.81 9.54
CA HIS A 219 -13.29 -3.65 8.18
C HIS A 219 -13.13 -5.01 7.47
N SER A 220 -12.60 -6.01 8.16
CA SER A 220 -12.48 -7.38 7.64
C SER A 220 -13.85 -7.99 7.33
N GLU A 221 -14.82 -7.84 8.24
CA GLU A 221 -16.18 -8.34 8.08
C GLU A 221 -16.89 -7.66 6.89
N ILE A 222 -16.78 -6.33 6.72
CA ILE A 222 -17.34 -5.59 5.59
C ILE A 222 -16.75 -6.10 4.27
N CYS A 223 -15.42 -6.19 4.18
CA CYS A 223 -14.76 -6.70 2.99
C CYS A 223 -15.19 -8.13 2.65
N SER A 224 -15.38 -8.98 3.65
CA SER A 224 -15.81 -10.37 3.46
C SER A 224 -17.28 -10.45 3.02
N ALA A 225 -18.15 -9.62 3.59
CA ALA A 225 -19.58 -9.63 3.29
C ALA A 225 -19.91 -9.17 1.84
N VAL A 226 -19.11 -8.25 1.29
CA VAL A 226 -19.33 -7.77 -0.10
C VAL A 226 -18.80 -8.78 -1.14
N ARG A 227 -17.83 -9.63 -0.76
CA ARG A 227 -17.24 -10.62 -1.68
C ARG A 227 -18.00 -11.94 -1.77
N ASN A 228 -18.85 -12.24 -0.77
CA ASN A 228 -19.70 -13.43 -0.72
C ASN A 228 -21.09 -13.12 -1.29
#